data_605c2ff61dc88a44b41a91303fded5be
#
_entry.id   605c2ff61dc88a44b41a91303fded5be
#
_cell.length_a   1.000
_cell.length_b   1.000
_cell.length_c   1.000
_cell.angle_alpha   90.00
_cell.angle_beta   90.00
_cell.angle_gamma   90.00
#
_symmetry.space_group_name_H-M   'P 1'
#
loop_
_entity.id
_entity.type
_entity.pdbx_description
1 polymer ?
#
loop_
_entity_poly.entity_id
_entity_poly.type
_entity_poly.pdbx_seq_one_letter_code
_entity_poly.pdbx_strand_id
1 'polypeptide(L)'
;MVVLKLLMTESKNQNFNHLKIHSQFSICEGAIKIDDLKDFSKENKIRAFGLCDTSNLCGALEFAEKISKVGTQPIIGTQINFKYAETVGLLPLFALNEEGYKRIIELSSMSYLKNDNLSDPHLDFKELLNKNNGMSLFSGTINGLFGQLFDKGKFTEIDELYSKLKSKYDDRFYIEIQRHGDQNEIGFEKFNLSKSSKLEIPLIATNEVFYINKNMHEAHDALICIKNKTYINEKNRLIYSDQHYLKNNSEMLELFADLPEALENNYNFLYRCCFRPLFSKPILPNISSEKGGNADEILKKNSLEGLNDK
;
A
#
# COMPACT_ATOMS: atom_id res chain seq x y z
N MET A 1 -34.36 4.19 -21.33
CA MET A 1 -34.58 2.91 -20.62
C MET A 1 -33.67 1.78 -21.13
N VAL A 2 -33.42 1.65 -22.42
CA VAL A 2 -32.51 0.61 -23.00
C VAL A 2 -31.04 0.88 -22.68
N VAL A 3 -30.58 2.14 -22.71
CA VAL A 3 -29.19 2.54 -22.40
C VAL A 3 -28.85 2.30 -20.90
N LEU A 4 -29.80 2.57 -19.99
CA LEU A 4 -29.62 2.26 -18.57
C LEU A 4 -29.52 0.74 -18.30
N LYS A 5 -30.26 -0.07 -19.08
CA LYS A 5 -30.22 -1.53 -18.99
C LYS A 5 -28.92 -2.10 -19.58
N LEU A 6 -28.32 -1.46 -20.58
CA LEU A 6 -27.00 -1.86 -21.12
C LEU A 6 -25.87 -1.50 -20.11
N LEU A 7 -25.92 -0.33 -19.51
CA LEU A 7 -24.96 0.06 -18.45
C LEU A 7 -25.07 -0.86 -17.23
N MET A 8 -26.28 -1.30 -16.85
CA MET A 8 -26.49 -2.26 -15.76
C MET A 8 -26.07 -3.71 -16.12
N THR A 9 -25.99 -4.07 -17.40
CA THR A 9 -25.53 -5.39 -17.84
C THR A 9 -24.00 -5.46 -17.94
N GLU A 10 -23.32 -4.35 -18.22
CA GLU A 10 -21.84 -4.31 -18.17
C GLU A 10 -21.30 -4.32 -16.74
N SER A 11 -22.04 -3.75 -15.76
CA SER A 11 -21.62 -3.79 -14.34
C SER A 11 -21.62 -5.21 -13.72
N LYS A 12 -22.32 -6.17 -14.32
CA LYS A 12 -22.38 -7.55 -13.78
C LYS A 12 -21.08 -8.35 -13.91
N ASN A 13 -20.09 -7.87 -14.67
CA ASN A 13 -18.80 -8.53 -14.86
C ASN A 13 -17.62 -7.79 -14.24
N GLN A 14 -17.84 -6.70 -13.50
CA GLN A 14 -16.79 -5.97 -12.81
C GLN A 14 -16.44 -6.71 -11.51
N ASN A 15 -15.17 -7.08 -11.37
CA ASN A 15 -14.66 -7.66 -10.13
C ASN A 15 -13.89 -6.59 -9.36
N PHE A 16 -14.27 -6.38 -8.10
CA PHE A 16 -13.51 -5.51 -7.20
C PHE A 16 -12.12 -6.10 -6.95
N ASN A 17 -11.10 -5.25 -7.04
CA ASN A 17 -9.72 -5.64 -6.75
C ASN A 17 -9.34 -5.14 -5.36
N HIS A 18 -9.01 -6.06 -4.45
CA HIS A 18 -8.45 -5.67 -3.16
C HIS A 18 -7.02 -5.20 -3.34
N LEU A 19 -6.82 -3.88 -3.31
CA LEU A 19 -5.53 -3.24 -3.52
C LEU A 19 -4.72 -3.09 -2.24
N LYS A 20 -5.39 -3.01 -1.08
CA LYS A 20 -4.75 -2.79 0.23
C LYS A 20 -4.85 -4.02 1.12
N ILE A 21 -4.11 -5.07 0.76
CA ILE A 21 -3.99 -6.27 1.58
C ILE A 21 -2.69 -6.18 2.38
N HIS A 22 -2.80 -6.35 3.69
CA HIS A 22 -1.68 -6.41 4.63
C HIS A 22 -1.37 -7.87 4.95
N SER A 23 -0.19 -8.31 4.55
CA SER A 23 0.26 -9.67 4.82
C SER A 23 0.93 -9.79 6.20
N GLN A 24 1.37 -11.00 6.52
CA GLN A 24 2.20 -11.29 7.69
C GLN A 24 3.48 -10.45 7.79
N PHE A 25 3.89 -9.79 6.70
CA PHE A 25 5.04 -8.88 6.67
C PHE A 25 4.71 -7.46 7.14
N SER A 26 3.42 -7.10 7.30
CA SER A 26 2.98 -5.99 8.14
C SER A 26 3.00 -6.44 9.59
N ILE A 27 4.17 -6.43 10.22
CA ILE A 27 4.44 -7.07 11.51
C ILE A 27 3.49 -6.56 12.59
N CYS A 28 2.81 -7.49 13.28
CA CYS A 28 1.80 -7.22 14.29
C CYS A 28 0.63 -6.35 13.80
N GLU A 29 0.32 -6.39 12.50
CA GLU A 29 -0.78 -5.67 11.88
C GLU A 29 -1.55 -6.57 10.92
N GLY A 30 -0.89 -7.10 9.88
CA GLY A 30 -1.48 -8.07 8.97
C GLY A 30 -1.45 -9.50 9.54
N ALA A 31 -2.57 -10.20 9.43
CA ALA A 31 -2.71 -11.59 9.86
C ALA A 31 -2.87 -12.57 8.68
N ILE A 32 -2.53 -12.14 7.45
CA ILE A 32 -2.73 -12.92 6.23
C ILE A 32 -1.41 -13.52 5.77
N LYS A 33 -1.36 -14.83 5.63
CA LYS A 33 -0.23 -15.50 4.98
C LYS A 33 -0.38 -15.43 3.46
N ILE A 34 0.73 -15.28 2.74
CA ILE A 34 0.71 -15.23 1.28
C ILE A 34 0.18 -16.53 0.66
N ASP A 35 0.42 -17.68 1.30
CA ASP A 35 -0.16 -18.94 0.84
C ASP A 35 -1.69 -18.97 0.96
N ASP A 36 -2.24 -18.43 2.03
CA ASP A 36 -3.69 -18.36 2.21
C ASP A 36 -4.33 -17.46 1.13
N LEU A 37 -3.67 -16.34 0.77
CA LEU A 37 -4.10 -15.49 -0.36
C LEU A 37 -4.07 -16.23 -1.70
N LYS A 38 -3.02 -16.99 -1.94
CA LYS A 38 -2.88 -17.80 -3.16
C LYS A 38 -4.03 -18.81 -3.28
N ASP A 39 -4.33 -19.52 -2.18
CA ASP A 39 -5.38 -20.53 -2.16
C ASP A 39 -6.77 -19.87 -2.30
N PHE A 40 -7.04 -18.80 -1.58
CA PHE A 40 -8.25 -17.99 -1.76
C PHE A 40 -8.42 -17.48 -3.19
N SER A 41 -7.33 -16.97 -3.78
CA SER A 41 -7.33 -16.45 -5.13
C SER A 41 -7.68 -17.52 -6.17
N LYS A 42 -7.12 -18.74 -6.02
CA LYS A 42 -7.38 -19.88 -6.88
C LYS A 42 -8.84 -20.33 -6.79
N GLU A 43 -9.37 -20.45 -5.58
CA GLU A 43 -10.76 -20.88 -5.32
C GLU A 43 -11.78 -19.88 -5.87
N ASN A 44 -11.53 -18.58 -5.70
CA ASN A 44 -12.45 -17.52 -6.07
C ASN A 44 -12.16 -16.90 -7.45
N LYS A 45 -11.17 -17.41 -8.20
CA LYS A 45 -10.77 -16.93 -9.54
C LYS A 45 -10.55 -15.42 -9.58
N ILE A 46 -9.81 -14.91 -8.58
CA ILE A 46 -9.52 -13.49 -8.46
C ILE A 46 -8.64 -13.01 -9.60
N ARG A 47 -8.97 -11.86 -10.20
CA ARG A 47 -8.22 -11.30 -11.34
C ARG A 47 -6.92 -10.63 -10.90
N ALA A 48 -6.98 -9.82 -9.86
CA ALA A 48 -5.82 -9.09 -9.33
C ALA A 48 -5.93 -8.92 -7.81
N PHE A 49 -4.80 -8.97 -7.14
CA PHE A 49 -4.63 -8.59 -5.74
C PHE A 49 -3.51 -7.56 -5.61
N GLY A 50 -3.70 -6.58 -4.73
CA GLY A 50 -2.68 -5.64 -4.32
C GLY A 50 -2.12 -6.01 -2.95
N LEU A 51 -0.81 -6.16 -2.85
CA LEU A 51 -0.10 -6.19 -1.58
C LEU A 51 0.26 -4.76 -1.19
N CYS A 52 -0.08 -4.34 0.02
CA CYS A 52 0.20 -3.00 0.51
C CYS A 52 0.67 -3.04 1.98
N ASP A 53 1.75 -3.78 2.23
CA ASP A 53 2.31 -3.90 3.57
C ASP A 53 2.80 -2.55 4.12
N THR A 54 2.77 -2.37 5.44
CA THR A 54 3.15 -1.13 6.10
C THR A 54 4.66 -1.01 6.19
N SER A 55 5.19 0.06 5.61
CA SER A 55 6.58 0.51 5.65
C SER A 55 7.63 -0.47 5.12
N ASN A 56 7.24 -1.52 4.38
CA ASN A 56 8.19 -2.46 3.81
C ASN A 56 7.64 -3.15 2.54
N LEU A 57 8.53 -3.85 1.83
CA LEU A 57 8.25 -4.65 0.64
C LEU A 57 8.75 -6.10 0.80
N CYS A 58 8.90 -6.57 2.05
CA CYS A 58 9.49 -7.87 2.34
C CYS A 58 8.70 -9.03 1.71
N GLY A 59 7.38 -8.91 1.65
CA GLY A 59 6.50 -9.90 1.03
C GLY A 59 6.37 -9.81 -0.50
N ALA A 60 6.84 -8.73 -1.13
CA ALA A 60 6.52 -8.39 -2.51
C ALA A 60 6.94 -9.47 -3.53
N LEU A 61 8.15 -10.03 -3.38
CA LEU A 61 8.67 -11.05 -4.30
C LEU A 61 7.93 -12.39 -4.15
N GLU A 62 7.75 -12.85 -2.91
CA GLU A 62 7.01 -14.07 -2.60
C GLU A 62 5.55 -13.98 -3.08
N PHE A 63 4.89 -12.85 -2.80
CA PHE A 63 3.54 -12.57 -3.24
C PHE A 63 3.44 -12.58 -4.77
N ALA A 64 4.32 -11.85 -5.45
CA ALA A 64 4.32 -11.78 -6.91
C ALA A 64 4.48 -13.16 -7.56
N GLU A 65 5.35 -14.01 -7.02
CA GLU A 65 5.57 -15.35 -7.54
C GLU A 65 4.36 -16.27 -7.29
N LYS A 66 3.89 -16.32 -6.04
CA LYS A 66 2.82 -17.27 -5.65
C LYS A 66 1.49 -16.93 -6.29
N ILE A 67 1.10 -15.66 -6.31
CA ILE A 67 -0.17 -15.19 -6.86
C ILE A 67 -0.20 -15.35 -8.40
N SER A 68 0.92 -15.05 -9.08
CA SER A 68 0.98 -15.26 -10.54
C SER A 68 0.82 -16.71 -10.95
N LYS A 69 1.28 -17.68 -10.14
CA LYS A 69 1.17 -19.12 -10.43
C LYS A 69 -0.28 -19.61 -10.49
N VAL A 70 -1.21 -18.91 -9.87
CA VAL A 70 -2.64 -19.24 -9.89
C VAL A 70 -3.44 -18.41 -10.89
N GLY A 71 -2.75 -17.60 -11.73
CA GLY A 71 -3.37 -16.80 -12.79
C GLY A 71 -3.90 -15.44 -12.34
N THR A 72 -3.58 -15.00 -11.10
CA THR A 72 -3.98 -13.70 -10.57
C THR A 72 -2.84 -12.70 -10.78
N GLN A 73 -3.18 -11.48 -11.16
CA GLN A 73 -2.21 -10.39 -11.34
C GLN A 73 -1.80 -9.83 -9.97
N PRO A 74 -0.51 -9.87 -9.60
CA PRO A 74 -0.02 -9.18 -8.42
C PRO A 74 0.17 -7.69 -8.70
N ILE A 75 -0.36 -6.85 -7.84
CA ILE A 75 -0.13 -5.40 -7.80
C ILE A 75 0.71 -5.11 -6.56
N ILE A 76 1.85 -4.45 -6.75
CA ILE A 76 2.79 -4.20 -5.67
C ILE A 76 2.67 -2.78 -5.18
N GLY A 77 2.39 -2.63 -3.91
CA GLY A 77 2.36 -1.38 -3.18
C GLY A 77 2.92 -1.51 -1.78
N THR A 78 2.99 -0.42 -1.09
CA THR A 78 3.26 -0.29 0.35
C THR A 78 2.70 1.02 0.85
N GLN A 79 2.34 1.10 2.11
CA GLN A 79 2.04 2.38 2.73
C GLN A 79 3.21 2.83 3.61
N ILE A 80 3.63 4.08 3.42
CA ILE A 80 4.77 4.68 4.11
C ILE A 80 4.29 5.90 4.89
N ASN A 81 4.86 6.13 6.08
CA ASN A 81 4.62 7.33 6.82
C ASN A 81 5.29 8.54 6.18
N PHE A 82 4.51 9.59 5.98
CA PHE A 82 5.00 10.90 5.56
C PHE A 82 4.68 11.94 6.61
N LYS A 83 5.65 12.83 6.84
CA LYS A 83 5.54 13.95 7.78
C LYS A 83 5.24 15.23 7.02
N TYR A 84 4.18 15.90 7.43
CA TYR A 84 3.88 17.27 7.04
C TYR A 84 3.64 18.12 8.30
N ALA A 85 4.44 19.13 8.50
CA ALA A 85 4.51 19.88 9.76
C ALA A 85 4.66 18.91 10.96
N GLU A 86 3.75 18.96 11.92
CA GLU A 86 3.76 18.09 13.12
C GLU A 86 2.90 16.81 12.94
N THR A 87 2.39 16.56 11.73
CA THR A 87 1.53 15.38 11.48
C THR A 87 2.32 14.34 10.70
N VAL A 88 2.33 13.11 11.21
CA VAL A 88 2.90 11.94 10.54
C VAL A 88 1.78 10.96 10.28
N GLY A 89 1.68 10.47 9.05
CA GLY A 89 0.64 9.51 8.70
C GLY A 89 0.93 8.75 7.41
N LEU A 90 0.29 7.60 7.28
CA LEU A 90 0.47 6.67 6.19
C LEU A 90 -0.15 7.19 4.89
N LEU A 91 0.55 6.95 3.77
CA LEU A 91 0.04 7.13 2.42
C LEU A 91 0.38 5.90 1.57
N PRO A 92 -0.61 5.31 0.88
CA PRO A 92 -0.41 4.16 0.00
C PRO A 92 0.25 4.55 -1.32
N LEU A 93 1.28 3.80 -1.71
CA LEU A 93 2.03 3.92 -2.95
C LEU A 93 1.95 2.61 -3.72
N PHE A 94 1.73 2.68 -5.04
CA PHE A 94 1.67 1.50 -5.91
C PHE A 94 2.62 1.66 -7.09
N ALA A 95 3.32 0.58 -7.43
CA ALA A 95 4.18 0.51 -8.59
C ALA A 95 3.35 0.26 -9.86
N LEU A 96 3.41 1.18 -10.81
CA LEU A 96 2.81 1.03 -12.13
C LEU A 96 3.77 0.32 -13.09
N ASN A 97 5.08 0.52 -12.92
CA ASN A 97 6.13 -0.07 -13.73
C ASN A 97 7.41 -0.30 -12.88
N GLU A 98 8.48 -0.76 -13.51
CA GLU A 98 9.75 -1.05 -12.85
C GLU A 98 10.40 0.20 -12.22
N GLU A 99 10.32 1.35 -12.87
CA GLU A 99 10.85 2.62 -12.34
C GLU A 99 10.14 2.99 -11.03
N GLY A 100 8.80 2.90 -11.03
CA GLY A 100 7.99 3.14 -9.83
C GLY A 100 8.30 2.16 -8.70
N TYR A 101 8.49 0.88 -9.02
CA TYR A 101 8.89 -0.12 -8.02
C TYR A 101 10.23 0.19 -7.38
N LYS A 102 11.25 0.54 -8.19
CA LYS A 102 12.56 0.96 -7.69
C LYS A 102 12.46 2.20 -6.81
N ARG A 103 11.61 3.16 -7.20
CA ARG A 103 11.40 4.36 -6.38
C ARG A 103 10.71 4.05 -5.05
N ILE A 104 9.74 3.14 -5.02
CA ILE A 104 9.10 2.71 -3.78
C ILE A 104 10.12 2.03 -2.86
N ILE A 105 11.01 1.18 -3.39
CA ILE A 105 12.11 0.58 -2.61
C ILE A 105 13.01 1.67 -2.03
N GLU A 106 13.39 2.68 -2.83
CA GLU A 106 14.20 3.81 -2.38
C GLU A 106 13.50 4.56 -1.23
N LEU A 107 12.23 4.91 -1.39
CA LEU A 107 11.44 5.60 -0.36
C LEU A 107 11.33 4.77 0.92
N SER A 108 11.01 3.48 0.80
CA SER A 108 10.95 2.58 1.96
C SER A 108 12.29 2.53 2.69
N SER A 109 13.41 2.37 1.98
CA SER A 109 14.74 2.36 2.59
C SER A 109 15.09 3.70 3.25
N MET A 110 14.81 4.81 2.58
CA MET A 110 15.05 6.16 3.11
C MET A 110 14.26 6.44 4.37
N SER A 111 13.04 5.90 4.52
CA SER A 111 12.21 6.12 5.70
C SER A 111 12.85 5.56 6.98
N TYR A 112 13.67 4.52 6.85
CA TYR A 112 14.43 3.96 7.97
C TYR A 112 15.80 4.65 8.16
N LEU A 113 16.48 4.98 7.06
CA LEU A 113 17.85 5.49 7.13
C LEU A 113 17.95 6.97 7.51
N LYS A 114 16.90 7.75 7.26
CA LYS A 114 16.90 9.21 7.53
C LYS A 114 16.38 9.60 8.92
N ASN A 115 15.92 8.64 9.71
CA ASN A 115 15.37 8.89 11.03
C ASN A 115 16.26 8.31 12.12
N ASP A 116 16.18 8.90 13.31
CA ASP A 116 16.80 8.35 14.51
C ASP A 116 16.14 7.03 14.90
N ASN A 117 16.89 6.11 15.49
CA ASN A 117 16.41 4.79 15.91
C ASN A 117 15.25 4.81 16.93
N LEU A 118 14.91 5.99 17.46
CA LEU A 118 13.84 6.17 18.46
C LEU A 118 12.51 6.64 17.86
N SER A 119 12.50 7.06 16.59
CA SER A 119 11.28 7.53 15.92
C SER A 119 10.75 6.47 14.95
N ASP A 120 9.43 6.42 14.77
CA ASP A 120 8.83 5.59 13.73
C ASP A 120 9.35 5.99 12.36
N PRO A 121 9.66 5.02 11.47
CA PRO A 121 10.13 5.30 10.12
C PRO A 121 9.18 6.22 9.37
N HIS A 122 9.68 7.36 8.88
CA HIS A 122 8.90 8.31 8.10
C HIS A 122 9.76 9.13 7.13
N LEU A 123 9.14 9.81 6.20
CA LEU A 123 9.77 10.73 5.25
C LEU A 123 9.12 12.10 5.29
N ASP A 124 9.86 13.15 4.92
CA ASP A 124 9.26 14.46 4.64
C ASP A 124 8.30 14.35 3.44
N PHE A 125 7.14 14.99 3.52
CA PHE A 125 6.14 15.00 2.44
C PHE A 125 6.72 15.44 1.08
N LYS A 126 7.75 16.28 1.08
CA LYS A 126 8.41 16.74 -0.15
C LYS A 126 9.02 15.60 -0.98
N GLU A 127 9.37 14.48 -0.35
CA GLU A 127 9.91 13.33 -1.07
C GLU A 127 8.90 12.71 -2.06
N LEU A 128 7.59 12.89 -1.82
CA LEU A 128 6.53 12.50 -2.76
C LEU A 128 6.49 13.37 -4.02
N LEU A 129 6.95 14.61 -3.92
CA LEU A 129 6.93 15.55 -5.05
C LEU A 129 8.11 15.37 -5.99
N ASN A 130 9.10 14.55 -5.59
CA ASN A 130 10.33 14.32 -6.34
C ASN A 130 10.33 12.90 -6.93
N LYS A 131 10.79 12.76 -8.20
CA LYS A 131 10.98 11.44 -8.84
C LYS A 131 9.78 10.49 -8.68
N ASN A 132 8.59 10.95 -9.06
CA ASN A 132 7.35 10.20 -8.88
C ASN A 132 6.90 9.40 -10.11
N ASN A 133 7.77 9.25 -11.12
CA ASN A 133 7.46 8.50 -12.32
C ASN A 133 7.15 7.03 -12.01
N GLY A 134 6.20 6.47 -12.73
CA GLY A 134 5.85 5.06 -12.58
C GLY A 134 5.20 4.67 -11.25
N MET A 135 4.87 5.64 -10.38
CA MET A 135 4.12 5.40 -9.14
C MET A 135 2.72 5.99 -9.20
N SER A 136 1.79 5.33 -8.56
CA SER A 136 0.50 5.88 -8.17
C SER A 136 0.45 6.11 -6.67
N LEU A 137 -0.25 7.16 -6.25
CA LEU A 137 -0.43 7.57 -4.87
C LEU A 137 -1.92 7.63 -4.54
N PHE A 138 -2.32 7.09 -3.40
CA PHE A 138 -3.67 7.27 -2.87
C PHE A 138 -3.63 8.20 -1.64
N SER A 139 -4.73 8.92 -1.41
CA SER A 139 -4.83 9.88 -0.28
C SER A 139 -4.79 9.20 1.09
N GLY A 140 -5.04 7.91 1.15
CA GLY A 140 -5.07 7.18 2.42
C GLY A 140 -6.40 7.32 3.15
N THR A 141 -6.45 6.72 4.34
CA THR A 141 -7.65 6.58 5.19
C THR A 141 -7.81 7.75 6.15
N ILE A 142 -8.89 7.70 6.96
CA ILE A 142 -9.09 8.63 8.08
C ILE A 142 -7.93 8.59 9.09
N ASN A 143 -7.28 7.44 9.26
CA ASN A 143 -6.11 7.29 10.14
C ASN A 143 -4.78 7.65 9.45
N GLY A 144 -4.79 7.91 8.13
CA GLY A 144 -3.63 8.32 7.35
C GLY A 144 -3.28 9.82 7.53
N LEU A 145 -2.32 10.31 6.75
CA LEU A 145 -1.85 11.69 6.85
C LEU A 145 -2.99 12.71 6.68
N PHE A 146 -3.79 12.56 5.62
CA PHE A 146 -4.85 13.51 5.31
C PHE A 146 -6.03 13.40 6.26
N GLY A 147 -6.37 12.19 6.75
CA GLY A 147 -7.39 12.01 7.76
C GLY A 147 -7.01 12.67 9.08
N GLN A 148 -5.77 12.53 9.53
CA GLN A 148 -5.29 13.22 10.73
C GLN A 148 -5.26 14.76 10.58
N LEU A 149 -4.95 15.28 9.38
CA LEU A 149 -5.05 16.72 9.10
C LEU A 149 -6.51 17.18 9.11
N PHE A 150 -7.42 16.35 8.59
CA PHE A 150 -8.86 16.62 8.62
C PHE A 150 -9.39 16.71 10.06
N ASP A 151 -9.04 15.75 10.92
CA ASP A 151 -9.44 15.74 12.34
C ASP A 151 -8.92 16.96 13.11
N LYS A 152 -7.75 17.49 12.69
CA LYS A 152 -7.17 18.73 13.23
C LYS A 152 -7.77 20.00 12.62
N GLY A 153 -8.78 19.90 11.72
CA GLY A 153 -9.40 21.04 11.04
C GLY A 153 -8.51 21.77 10.04
N LYS A 154 -7.45 21.09 9.53
CA LYS A 154 -6.46 21.68 8.62
C LYS A 154 -6.89 21.61 7.14
N PHE A 155 -8.13 22.02 6.85
CA PHE A 155 -8.76 21.87 5.53
C PHE A 155 -8.03 22.62 4.42
N THR A 156 -7.55 23.83 4.68
CA THR A 156 -6.80 24.63 3.70
C THR A 156 -5.47 23.97 3.33
N GLU A 157 -4.79 23.41 4.34
CA GLU A 157 -3.52 22.69 4.14
C GLU A 157 -3.74 21.45 3.26
N ILE A 158 -4.85 20.69 3.48
CA ILE A 158 -5.20 19.54 2.65
C ILE A 158 -5.45 19.99 1.19
N ASP A 159 -6.18 21.10 0.97
CA ASP A 159 -6.45 21.63 -0.37
C ASP A 159 -5.16 21.96 -1.13
N GLU A 160 -4.21 22.61 -0.45
CA GLU A 160 -2.90 22.92 -1.03
C GLU A 160 -2.10 21.66 -1.37
N LEU A 161 -2.09 20.68 -0.46
CA LEU A 161 -1.37 19.43 -0.66
C LEU A 161 -1.99 18.59 -1.79
N TYR A 162 -3.32 18.50 -1.84
CA TYR A 162 -4.02 17.81 -2.93
C TYR A 162 -3.74 18.47 -4.28
N SER A 163 -3.76 19.79 -4.34
CA SER A 163 -3.41 20.54 -5.56
C SER A 163 -1.96 20.29 -6.00
N LYS A 164 -1.01 20.25 -5.06
CA LYS A 164 0.40 19.91 -5.35
C LYS A 164 0.54 18.47 -5.85
N LEU A 165 -0.13 17.52 -5.21
CA LEU A 165 -0.12 16.12 -5.63
C LEU A 165 -0.78 15.95 -7.00
N LYS A 166 -1.93 16.57 -7.25
CA LYS A 166 -2.60 16.56 -8.57
C LYS A 166 -1.66 17.09 -9.65
N SER A 167 -0.98 18.22 -9.40
CA SER A 167 -0.01 18.79 -10.34
C SER A 167 1.17 17.87 -10.64
N LYS A 168 1.61 17.02 -9.70
CA LYS A 168 2.78 16.15 -9.83
C LYS A 168 2.47 14.75 -10.33
N TYR A 169 1.35 14.20 -9.93
CA TYR A 169 0.93 12.82 -10.26
C TYR A 169 -0.11 12.77 -11.38
N ASP A 170 -0.82 13.89 -11.64
CA ASP A 170 -1.91 13.99 -12.60
C ASP A 170 -2.98 12.91 -12.35
N ASP A 171 -3.21 12.02 -13.30
CA ASP A 171 -4.19 10.91 -13.23
C ASP A 171 -3.71 9.72 -12.36
N ARG A 172 -2.51 9.80 -11.79
CA ARG A 172 -1.91 8.79 -10.90
C ARG A 172 -2.09 9.09 -9.42
N PHE A 173 -2.71 10.23 -9.07
CA PHE A 173 -3.16 10.54 -7.72
C PHE A 173 -4.65 10.30 -7.61
N TYR A 174 -5.06 9.48 -6.63
CA TYR A 174 -6.45 9.16 -6.36
C TYR A 174 -6.85 9.59 -4.95
N ILE A 175 -8.05 10.14 -4.82
CA ILE A 175 -8.70 10.26 -3.52
C ILE A 175 -9.33 8.92 -3.18
N GLU A 176 -8.83 8.32 -2.11
CA GLU A 176 -9.24 7.00 -1.63
C GLU A 176 -10.49 7.11 -0.76
N ILE A 177 -11.47 6.24 -1.03
CA ILE A 177 -12.67 6.10 -0.21
C ILE A 177 -12.69 4.69 0.38
N GLN A 178 -12.85 4.64 1.70
CA GLN A 178 -12.98 3.40 2.47
C GLN A 178 -14.23 3.47 3.37
N ARG A 179 -14.82 2.31 3.62
CA ARG A 179 -16.05 2.18 4.44
C ARG A 179 -15.94 0.95 5.35
N HIS A 180 -15.39 1.17 6.54
CA HIS A 180 -15.28 0.13 7.57
C HIS A 180 -16.26 0.33 8.72
N GLY A 181 -17.18 1.31 8.58
CA GLY A 181 -18.20 1.60 9.58
C GLY A 181 -17.71 2.49 10.74
N ASP A 182 -16.54 3.11 10.63
CA ASP A 182 -16.10 4.13 11.57
C ASP A 182 -16.92 5.42 11.34
N GLN A 183 -17.45 5.98 12.43
CA GLN A 183 -18.23 7.22 12.38
C GLN A 183 -17.43 8.40 11.82
N ASN A 184 -16.12 8.43 12.04
CA ASN A 184 -15.23 9.47 11.56
C ASN A 184 -15.04 9.41 10.02
N GLU A 185 -15.20 8.22 9.40
CA GLU A 185 -15.11 8.07 7.94
C GLU A 185 -16.16 8.92 7.22
N ILE A 186 -17.36 9.05 7.78
CA ILE A 186 -18.49 9.76 7.11
C ILE A 186 -18.15 11.22 6.83
N GLY A 187 -17.55 11.92 7.78
CA GLY A 187 -17.15 13.33 7.63
C GLY A 187 -16.03 13.49 6.62
N PHE A 188 -15.02 12.61 6.72
CA PHE A 188 -13.87 12.62 5.82
C PHE A 188 -14.24 12.23 4.39
N GLU A 189 -15.14 11.26 4.20
CA GLU A 189 -15.67 10.89 2.89
C GLU A 189 -16.37 12.07 2.22
N LYS A 190 -17.30 12.77 2.92
CA LYS A 190 -17.99 13.97 2.39
C LYS A 190 -17.01 15.05 1.97
N PHE A 191 -15.98 15.30 2.79
CA PHE A 191 -14.93 16.24 2.46
C PHE A 191 -14.18 15.81 1.18
N ASN A 192 -13.76 14.57 1.09
CA ASN A 192 -13.04 14.01 -0.04
C ASN A 192 -13.86 14.01 -1.34
N LEU A 193 -15.15 13.69 -1.29
CA LEU A 193 -16.05 13.80 -2.45
C LEU A 193 -16.13 15.25 -2.98
N SER A 194 -16.24 16.22 -2.08
CA SER A 194 -16.21 17.64 -2.46
C SER A 194 -14.89 18.04 -3.10
N LYS A 195 -13.75 17.53 -2.59
CA LYS A 195 -12.42 17.85 -3.13
C LYS A 195 -12.14 17.15 -4.45
N SER A 196 -12.57 15.92 -4.61
CA SER A 196 -12.50 15.19 -5.89
C SER A 196 -13.18 16.00 -7.00
N SER A 197 -14.42 16.43 -6.77
CA SER A 197 -15.17 17.22 -7.74
C SER A 197 -14.53 18.58 -8.03
N LYS A 198 -14.03 19.29 -7.00
CA LYS A 198 -13.46 20.64 -7.15
C LYS A 198 -12.09 20.64 -7.83
N LEU A 199 -11.26 19.64 -7.56
CA LEU A 199 -9.87 19.56 -8.03
C LEU A 199 -9.70 18.57 -9.19
N GLU A 200 -10.79 17.97 -9.65
CA GLU A 200 -10.80 16.95 -10.72
C GLU A 200 -9.82 15.79 -10.42
N ILE A 201 -9.81 15.33 -9.16
CA ILE A 201 -8.99 14.21 -8.71
C ILE A 201 -9.87 12.96 -8.73
N PRO A 202 -9.48 11.88 -9.45
CA PRO A 202 -10.28 10.66 -9.52
C PRO A 202 -10.43 10.00 -8.15
N LEU A 203 -11.64 9.47 -7.89
CA LEU A 203 -11.93 8.64 -6.71
C LEU A 203 -11.49 7.20 -6.94
N ILE A 204 -11.11 6.50 -5.88
CA ILE A 204 -10.89 5.06 -5.91
C ILE A 204 -11.47 4.39 -4.66
N ALA A 205 -12.29 3.35 -4.84
CA ALA A 205 -12.80 2.54 -3.75
C ALA A 205 -11.76 1.51 -3.33
N THR A 206 -11.46 1.42 -2.05
CA THR A 206 -10.58 0.38 -1.50
C THR A 206 -11.15 -0.23 -0.23
N ASN A 207 -10.56 -1.34 0.18
CA ASN A 207 -10.80 -1.98 1.46
C ASN A 207 -9.45 -2.29 2.09
N GLU A 208 -9.21 -1.84 3.30
CA GLU A 208 -8.00 -2.16 4.04
C GLU A 208 -8.18 -3.50 4.74
N VAL A 209 -7.41 -4.50 4.30
CA VAL A 209 -7.63 -5.90 4.66
C VAL A 209 -6.48 -6.39 5.53
N PHE A 210 -6.79 -6.79 6.76
CA PHE A 210 -5.83 -7.34 7.71
C PHE A 210 -5.98 -8.84 7.93
N TYR A 211 -7.16 -9.42 7.65
CA TYR A 211 -7.45 -10.85 7.82
C TYR A 211 -8.45 -11.34 6.77
N ILE A 212 -8.48 -12.66 6.54
CA ILE A 212 -9.28 -13.24 5.44
C ILE A 212 -10.77 -13.32 5.82
N ASN A 213 -11.09 -13.87 6.96
CA ASN A 213 -12.46 -14.15 7.35
C ASN A 213 -12.92 -13.24 8.49
N LYS A 214 -14.16 -12.80 8.46
CA LYS A 214 -14.75 -11.91 9.46
C LYS A 214 -14.65 -12.46 10.91
N ASN A 215 -14.70 -13.76 11.10
CA ASN A 215 -14.55 -14.40 12.41
C ASN A 215 -13.14 -14.31 13.01
N MET A 216 -12.16 -13.85 12.25
CA MET A 216 -10.78 -13.63 12.74
C MET A 216 -10.61 -12.29 13.47
N HIS A 217 -11.64 -11.44 13.53
CA HIS A 217 -11.58 -10.12 14.13
C HIS A 217 -11.08 -10.13 15.58
N GLU A 218 -11.58 -11.04 16.42
CA GLU A 218 -11.17 -11.14 17.83
C GLU A 218 -9.68 -11.51 17.96
N ALA A 219 -9.21 -12.45 17.14
CA ALA A 219 -7.79 -12.83 17.10
C ALA A 219 -6.90 -11.69 16.59
N HIS A 220 -7.38 -10.93 15.59
CA HIS A 220 -6.70 -9.76 15.10
C HIS A 220 -6.64 -8.63 16.15
N ASP A 221 -7.70 -8.40 16.90
CA ASP A 221 -7.72 -7.42 17.98
C ASP A 221 -6.69 -7.77 19.07
N ALA A 222 -6.52 -9.06 19.40
CA ALA A 222 -5.44 -9.50 20.27
C ALA A 222 -4.04 -9.23 19.70
N LEU A 223 -3.84 -9.39 18.38
CA LEU A 223 -2.58 -9.06 17.70
C LEU A 223 -2.27 -7.56 17.79
N ILE A 224 -3.27 -6.69 17.62
CA ILE A 224 -3.13 -5.24 17.76
C ILE A 224 -2.78 -4.85 19.21
N CYS A 225 -3.37 -5.53 20.21
CA CYS A 225 -3.00 -5.33 21.62
C CYS A 225 -1.53 -5.67 21.87
N ILE A 226 -1.00 -6.74 21.28
CA ILE A 226 0.41 -7.12 21.40
C ILE A 226 1.29 -6.02 20.79
N LYS A 227 0.96 -5.53 19.60
CA LYS A 227 1.68 -4.41 18.92
C LYS A 227 1.78 -3.18 19.83
N ASN A 228 0.66 -2.79 20.40
CA ASN A 228 0.53 -1.54 21.17
C ASN A 228 0.89 -1.71 22.66
N LYS A 229 1.28 -2.92 23.10
CA LYS A 229 1.57 -3.25 24.50
C LYS A 229 0.40 -2.89 25.43
N THR A 230 -0.83 -3.15 24.98
CA THR A 230 -2.09 -2.91 25.69
C THR A 230 -2.79 -4.24 25.99
N TYR A 231 -3.83 -4.20 26.81
CA TYR A 231 -4.66 -5.37 27.12
C TYR A 231 -6.04 -5.25 26.48
N ILE A 232 -6.64 -6.37 26.12
CA ILE A 232 -7.99 -6.44 25.51
C ILE A 232 -9.05 -5.71 26.33
N ASN A 233 -8.93 -5.72 27.66
CA ASN A 233 -9.88 -5.08 28.57
C ASN A 233 -9.69 -3.57 28.74
N GLU A 234 -8.65 -2.98 28.15
CA GLU A 234 -8.43 -1.54 28.19
C GLU A 234 -9.43 -0.82 27.30
N LYS A 235 -10.07 0.25 27.84
CA LYS A 235 -11.09 1.01 27.10
C LYS A 235 -10.49 2.01 26.12
N ASN A 236 -9.33 2.60 26.46
CA ASN A 236 -8.67 3.64 25.64
C ASN A 236 -7.53 3.03 24.82
N ARG A 237 -7.86 2.22 23.81
CA ARG A 237 -6.91 1.62 22.92
C ARG A 237 -7.40 1.66 21.48
N LEU A 238 -6.51 1.43 20.54
CA LEU A 238 -6.88 1.26 19.14
C LEU A 238 -7.69 -0.03 18.98
N ILE A 239 -8.89 0.09 18.43
CA ILE A 239 -9.78 -1.03 18.08
C ILE A 239 -10.22 -0.81 16.65
N TYR A 240 -9.89 -1.75 15.77
CA TYR A 240 -10.42 -1.78 14.41
C TYR A 240 -11.83 -2.36 14.40
N SER A 241 -12.66 -1.95 13.45
CA SER A 241 -13.97 -2.57 13.24
C SER A 241 -13.81 -4.02 12.72
N ASP A 242 -14.86 -4.80 12.77
CA ASP A 242 -14.90 -6.16 12.22
C ASP A 242 -14.98 -6.19 10.68
N GLN A 243 -14.84 -5.01 10.03
CA GLN A 243 -14.99 -4.84 8.60
C GLN A 243 -13.67 -4.91 7.81
N HIS A 244 -12.55 -5.18 8.46
CA HIS A 244 -11.21 -5.26 7.83
C HIS A 244 -10.87 -6.66 7.29
N TYR A 245 -11.89 -7.44 6.93
CA TYR A 245 -11.70 -8.76 6.30
C TYR A 245 -11.71 -8.67 4.77
N LEU A 246 -11.27 -9.75 4.13
CA LEU A 246 -11.27 -9.88 2.68
C LEU A 246 -12.72 -10.13 2.19
N LYS A 247 -13.46 -9.04 1.98
CA LYS A 247 -14.86 -9.06 1.52
C LYS A 247 -14.98 -9.69 0.14
N ASN A 248 -16.08 -10.37 -0.12
CA ASN A 248 -16.35 -10.88 -1.47
C ASN A 248 -16.77 -9.74 -2.44
N ASN A 249 -16.79 -10.07 -3.73
CA ASN A 249 -17.10 -9.09 -4.77
C ASN A 249 -18.49 -8.44 -4.60
N SER A 250 -19.50 -9.21 -4.23
CA SER A 250 -20.86 -8.70 -4.07
C SER A 250 -20.96 -7.72 -2.91
N GLU A 251 -20.29 -8.02 -1.78
CA GLU A 251 -20.23 -7.12 -0.62
C GLU A 251 -19.58 -5.78 -0.99
N MET A 252 -18.49 -5.81 -1.77
CA MET A 252 -17.81 -4.57 -2.18
C MET A 252 -18.63 -3.76 -3.18
N LEU A 253 -19.27 -4.40 -4.15
CA LEU A 253 -20.14 -3.72 -5.11
C LEU A 253 -21.37 -3.10 -4.45
N GLU A 254 -21.95 -3.76 -3.46
CA GLU A 254 -23.08 -3.23 -2.68
C GLU A 254 -22.64 -2.06 -1.81
N LEU A 255 -21.49 -2.18 -1.14
CA LEU A 255 -20.93 -1.17 -0.24
C LEU A 255 -20.65 0.17 -0.95
N PHE A 256 -20.27 0.14 -2.23
CA PHE A 256 -19.95 1.32 -3.05
C PHE A 256 -20.94 1.55 -4.21
N ALA A 257 -22.15 0.98 -4.13
CA ALA A 257 -23.15 1.10 -5.21
C ALA A 257 -23.52 2.56 -5.57
N ASP A 258 -23.39 3.46 -4.62
CA ASP A 258 -23.61 4.91 -4.77
C ASP A 258 -22.42 5.67 -5.38
N LEU A 259 -21.25 5.04 -5.48
CA LEU A 259 -20.01 5.62 -6.04
C LEU A 259 -19.46 4.77 -7.20
N PRO A 260 -20.19 4.65 -8.32
CA PRO A 260 -19.80 3.79 -9.44
C PRO A 260 -18.47 4.18 -10.07
N GLU A 261 -18.12 5.47 -10.09
CA GLU A 261 -16.82 5.96 -10.59
C GLU A 261 -15.65 5.40 -9.76
N ALA A 262 -15.79 5.36 -8.44
CA ALA A 262 -14.75 4.83 -7.55
C ALA A 262 -14.55 3.32 -7.74
N LEU A 263 -15.62 2.57 -8.02
CA LEU A 263 -15.57 1.15 -8.39
C LEU A 263 -14.94 0.95 -9.78
N GLU A 264 -15.28 1.78 -10.76
CA GLU A 264 -14.70 1.70 -12.10
C GLU A 264 -13.20 1.98 -12.07
N ASN A 265 -12.77 2.97 -11.32
CA ASN A 265 -11.34 3.28 -11.14
C ASN A 265 -10.60 2.14 -10.43
N ASN A 266 -11.21 1.49 -9.43
CA ASN A 266 -10.64 0.28 -8.81
C ASN A 266 -10.50 -0.86 -9.82
N TYR A 267 -11.56 -1.12 -10.60
CA TYR A 267 -11.54 -2.15 -11.64
C TYR A 267 -10.46 -1.88 -12.70
N ASN A 268 -10.31 -0.62 -13.13
CA ASN A 268 -9.37 -0.25 -14.19
C ASN A 268 -7.92 -0.12 -13.68
N PHE A 269 -7.71 0.01 -12.38
CA PHE A 269 -6.38 0.22 -11.81
C PHE A 269 -5.39 -0.91 -12.14
N LEU A 270 -5.85 -2.16 -12.21
CA LEU A 270 -5.02 -3.30 -12.57
C LEU A 270 -4.33 -3.15 -13.94
N TYR A 271 -5.00 -2.49 -14.92
CA TYR A 271 -4.44 -2.29 -16.26
C TYR A 271 -3.31 -1.25 -16.30
N ARG A 272 -3.20 -0.45 -15.25
CA ARG A 272 -2.10 0.52 -15.08
C ARG A 272 -0.86 -0.10 -14.48
N CYS A 273 -0.97 -1.25 -13.82
CA CYS A 273 0.10 -1.93 -13.10
C CYS A 273 0.74 -3.00 -13.99
N CYS A 274 1.81 -2.65 -14.70
CA CYS A 274 2.44 -3.52 -15.70
C CYS A 274 3.72 -4.22 -15.21
N PHE A 275 4.01 -4.17 -13.91
CA PHE A 275 5.26 -4.71 -13.36
C PHE A 275 5.00 -5.64 -12.18
N ARG A 276 5.81 -6.67 -12.10
CA ARG A 276 5.97 -7.52 -10.91
C ARG A 276 7.44 -7.87 -10.70
N PRO A 277 7.93 -7.94 -9.45
CA PRO A 277 9.28 -8.41 -9.19
C PRO A 277 9.44 -9.88 -9.56
N LEU A 278 10.62 -10.23 -10.07
CA LEU A 278 11.01 -11.59 -10.45
C LEU A 278 12.27 -11.98 -9.71
N PHE A 279 12.43 -13.28 -9.44
CA PHE A 279 13.69 -13.81 -8.94
C PHE A 279 14.79 -13.58 -9.97
N SER A 280 15.90 -13.05 -9.53
CA SER A 280 17.14 -12.93 -10.31
C SER A 280 18.16 -13.96 -9.86
N LYS A 281 19.16 -14.22 -10.70
CA LYS A 281 20.32 -15.01 -10.28
C LYS A 281 21.04 -14.27 -9.14
N PRO A 282 21.61 -15.01 -8.17
CA PRO A 282 22.42 -14.40 -7.13
C PRO A 282 23.52 -13.52 -7.73
N ILE A 283 23.66 -12.31 -7.24
CA ILE A 283 24.72 -11.38 -7.64
C ILE A 283 25.73 -11.35 -6.50
N LEU A 284 26.94 -11.82 -6.79
CA LEU A 284 28.04 -11.68 -5.86
C LEU A 284 28.57 -10.24 -5.91
N PRO A 285 28.89 -9.63 -4.76
CA PRO A 285 29.52 -8.32 -4.75
C PRO A 285 30.83 -8.36 -5.55
N ASN A 286 31.00 -7.40 -6.45
CA ASN A 286 32.27 -7.23 -7.14
C ASN A 286 33.22 -6.46 -6.19
N ILE A 287 34.20 -7.15 -5.63
CA ILE A 287 35.23 -6.55 -4.78
C ILE A 287 36.32 -6.00 -5.74
N SER A 288 36.05 -4.87 -6.37
CA SER A 288 37.08 -4.09 -7.04
C SER A 288 37.65 -3.09 -6.03
N SER A 289 39.00 -3.09 -5.86
CA SER A 289 39.63 -1.98 -5.13
C SER A 289 39.45 -0.68 -5.91
N GLU A 290 39.34 0.45 -5.23
CA GLU A 290 39.33 1.80 -5.84
C GLU A 290 40.50 2.04 -6.79
N LYS A 291 41.49 1.13 -6.84
CA LYS A 291 42.70 1.18 -7.67
C LYS A 291 42.69 0.19 -8.86
N GLY A 292 41.55 -0.43 -9.20
CA GLY A 292 41.41 -1.22 -10.42
C GLY A 292 42.28 -2.48 -10.46
N GLY A 293 42.09 -3.42 -9.54
CA GLY A 293 42.75 -4.73 -9.54
C GLY A 293 41.81 -5.91 -9.81
N ASN A 294 42.32 -7.02 -10.30
CA ASN A 294 41.59 -8.29 -10.40
C ASN A 294 41.29 -8.81 -8.99
N ALA A 295 40.07 -9.28 -8.72
CA ALA A 295 39.65 -9.80 -7.42
C ALA A 295 40.57 -10.96 -6.92
N ASP A 296 41.05 -11.82 -7.84
CA ASP A 296 41.95 -12.93 -7.53
C ASP A 296 43.32 -12.45 -7.07
N GLU A 297 43.84 -11.36 -7.68
CA GLU A 297 45.13 -10.78 -7.29
C GLU A 297 45.05 -10.11 -5.91
N ILE A 298 43.92 -9.42 -5.64
CA ILE A 298 43.65 -8.80 -4.35
C ILE A 298 43.53 -9.87 -3.26
N LEU A 299 42.76 -10.93 -3.52
CA LEU A 299 42.63 -12.07 -2.59
C LEU A 299 43.98 -12.69 -2.28
N LYS A 300 44.80 -12.98 -3.31
CA LYS A 300 46.14 -13.55 -3.14
C LYS A 300 47.05 -12.64 -2.32
N LYS A 301 47.03 -11.33 -2.62
CA LYS A 301 47.82 -10.35 -1.88
C LYS A 301 47.44 -10.28 -0.40
N ASN A 302 46.12 -10.09 -0.13
CA ASN A 302 45.63 -10.02 1.25
C ASN A 302 45.88 -11.32 2.04
N SER A 303 45.80 -12.48 1.37
CA SER A 303 46.06 -13.76 2.00
C SER A 303 47.55 -13.92 2.37
N LEU A 304 48.47 -13.46 1.50
CA LEU A 304 49.92 -13.49 1.80
C LEU A 304 50.29 -12.48 2.89
N GLU A 305 49.72 -11.28 2.88
CA GLU A 305 49.93 -10.29 3.95
C GLU A 305 49.45 -10.83 5.30
N GLY A 306 48.21 -11.35 5.38
CA GLY A 306 47.68 -11.94 6.62
C GLY A 306 48.41 -13.21 7.10
N LEU A 307 49.14 -13.92 6.19
CA LEU A 307 49.99 -15.04 6.59
C LEU A 307 51.29 -14.52 7.21
N ASN A 308 51.84 -13.42 6.70
CA ASN A 308 53.06 -12.82 7.23
C ASN A 308 52.88 -12.12 8.58
N ASP A 309 51.66 -11.71 8.91
CA ASP A 309 51.27 -11.06 10.16
C ASP A 309 51.04 -12.08 11.31
N LYS A 310 51.05 -13.37 11.02
CA LYS A 310 50.97 -14.47 12.00
C LYS A 310 52.32 -15.04 12.34
#